data_1ad4af9de55c1accbbe1ae1be95db4fd
#
_entry.id   1ad4af9de55c1accbbe1ae1be95db4fd
#
_cell.length_a   1.000
_cell.length_b   1.000
_cell.length_c   1.000
_cell.angle_alpha   90.00
_cell.angle_beta   90.00
_cell.angle_gamma   90.00
#
_symmetry.space_group_name_H-M   'P 1'
#
loop_
_entity.id
_entity.type
_entity.pdbx_description
1 polymer ?
#
loop_
_entity_poly.entity_id
_entity_poly.type
_entity_poly.pdbx_seq_one_letter_code
_entity_poly.pdbx_strand_id
1 'polypeptide(L)'
;TIENGVLTGDVYCIGGMDPRFNSDDMSAFVNSLKDMGVDTIRGSIYADRSLKDADLLGEGWCWDDDNPVLSSLVFQRKDIFMDKFLAKLREEGIEYSCFGASEKTCPASAFTVCTRFHTMDQILHKMMKESDNLYAESMYYQIAASTGNKWASAKSARNVERQLIRKIGLDPA
;
A
#
# COMPACT_ATOMS: atom_id res chain seq x y z
N THR A 1 -20.59 -4.30 -11.48
CA THR A 1 -20.87 -5.17 -12.66
C THR A 1 -20.00 -4.74 -13.82
N ILE A 2 -19.68 -5.70 -14.71
CA ILE A 2 -18.98 -5.42 -15.97
C ILE A 2 -19.92 -5.82 -17.09
N GLU A 3 -20.26 -4.88 -17.97
CA GLU A 3 -21.14 -5.11 -19.11
C GLU A 3 -20.60 -4.34 -20.32
N ASN A 4 -20.41 -5.03 -21.44
CA ASN A 4 -19.89 -4.45 -22.69
C ASN A 4 -18.62 -3.60 -22.50
N GLY A 5 -17.65 -4.08 -21.70
CA GLY A 5 -16.40 -3.38 -21.40
C GLY A 5 -16.50 -2.33 -20.31
N VAL A 6 -17.70 -1.98 -19.84
CA VAL A 6 -17.91 -0.95 -18.83
C VAL A 6 -18.02 -1.55 -17.43
N LEU A 7 -17.07 -1.21 -16.56
CA LEU A 7 -17.16 -1.48 -15.12
C LEU A 7 -18.03 -0.39 -14.47
N THR A 8 -19.22 -0.78 -14.02
CA THR A 8 -20.09 0.08 -13.21
C THR A 8 -19.88 -0.22 -11.73
N GLY A 9 -19.25 0.70 -11.03
CA GLY A 9 -18.86 0.59 -9.61
C GLY A 9 -17.52 1.24 -9.33
N ASP A 10 -17.19 1.32 -8.04
CA ASP A 10 -15.95 1.94 -7.57
C ASP A 10 -14.78 0.96 -7.61
N VAL A 11 -13.58 1.49 -7.85
CA VAL A 11 -12.30 0.77 -7.79
C VAL A 11 -11.51 1.26 -6.58
N TYR A 12 -10.94 0.33 -5.81
CA TYR A 12 -10.14 0.64 -4.62
C TYR A 12 -8.73 0.09 -4.78
N CYS A 13 -7.73 0.96 -4.63
CA CYS A 13 -6.33 0.57 -4.47
C CYS A 13 -6.02 0.51 -2.97
N ILE A 14 -5.83 -0.70 -2.44
CA ILE A 14 -5.60 -0.91 -1.01
C ILE A 14 -4.10 -0.96 -0.74
N GLY A 15 -3.62 -0.03 0.07
CA GLY A 15 -2.20 0.06 0.42
C GLY A 15 -1.79 -0.99 1.44
N GLY A 16 -0.78 -1.80 1.09
CA GLY A 16 -0.15 -2.79 1.96
C GLY A 16 1.23 -2.37 2.48
N MET A 17 1.70 -1.16 2.17
CA MET A 17 3.03 -0.67 2.53
C MET A 17 4.16 -1.63 2.09
N ASP A 18 4.05 -2.19 0.88
CA ASP A 18 5.09 -3.03 0.28
C ASP A 18 6.19 -2.16 -0.34
N PRO A 19 7.39 -2.09 0.26
CA PRO A 19 8.46 -1.20 -0.22
C PRO A 19 9.09 -1.66 -1.54
N ARG A 20 8.77 -2.89 -1.98
CA ARG A 20 9.25 -3.47 -3.24
C ARG A 20 8.28 -3.31 -4.40
N PHE A 21 7.05 -2.84 -4.14
CA PHE A 21 6.06 -2.64 -5.19
C PHE A 21 6.66 -1.83 -6.35
N ASN A 22 6.55 -2.33 -7.56
CA ASN A 22 7.25 -1.81 -8.73
C ASN A 22 6.34 -1.67 -9.96
N SER A 23 6.94 -1.30 -11.10
CA SER A 23 6.20 -1.06 -12.35
C SER A 23 5.56 -2.33 -12.92
N ASP A 24 6.15 -3.51 -12.70
CA ASP A 24 5.57 -4.78 -13.15
C ASP A 24 4.32 -5.12 -12.31
N ASP A 25 4.36 -4.83 -11.00
CA ASP A 25 3.20 -4.99 -10.13
C ASP A 25 2.07 -4.03 -10.53
N MET A 26 2.42 -2.77 -10.87
CA MET A 26 1.46 -1.80 -11.36
C MET A 26 0.82 -2.26 -12.68
N SER A 27 1.63 -2.79 -13.59
CA SER A 27 1.14 -3.35 -14.85
C SER A 27 0.22 -4.55 -14.61
N ALA A 28 0.54 -5.41 -13.65
CA ALA A 28 -0.30 -6.54 -13.29
C ALA A 28 -1.69 -6.10 -12.79
N PHE A 29 -1.78 -5.02 -12.01
CA PHE A 29 -3.05 -4.46 -11.57
C PHE A 29 -3.91 -4.02 -12.74
N VAL A 30 -3.35 -3.26 -13.67
CA VAL A 30 -4.09 -2.76 -14.83
C VAL A 30 -4.44 -3.89 -15.80
N ASN A 31 -3.52 -4.82 -16.04
CA ASN A 31 -3.78 -5.99 -16.88
C ASN A 31 -4.90 -6.86 -16.33
N SER A 32 -5.00 -7.01 -14.99
CA SER A 32 -6.10 -7.77 -14.40
C SER A 32 -7.48 -7.16 -14.69
N LEU A 33 -7.59 -5.84 -14.80
CA LEU A 33 -8.83 -5.19 -15.25
C LEU A 33 -9.10 -5.47 -16.74
N LYS A 34 -8.07 -5.42 -17.57
CA LYS A 34 -8.17 -5.74 -19.01
C LYS A 34 -8.57 -7.20 -19.24
N ASP A 35 -8.00 -8.13 -18.49
CA ASP A 35 -8.32 -9.57 -18.56
C ASP A 35 -9.78 -9.85 -18.17
N MET A 36 -10.37 -8.98 -17.33
CA MET A 36 -11.81 -9.02 -17.03
C MET A 36 -12.66 -8.34 -18.13
N GLY A 37 -12.04 -7.83 -19.18
CA GLY A 37 -12.72 -7.17 -20.29
C GLY A 37 -13.10 -5.70 -20.00
N VAL A 38 -12.43 -5.04 -19.03
CA VAL A 38 -12.72 -3.64 -18.71
C VAL A 38 -11.96 -2.72 -19.65
N ASP A 39 -12.68 -1.85 -20.35
CA ASP A 39 -12.15 -0.74 -21.15
C ASP A 39 -12.56 0.63 -20.60
N THR A 40 -13.60 0.67 -19.77
CA THR A 40 -14.13 1.90 -19.18
C THR A 40 -14.53 1.68 -17.73
N ILE A 41 -14.09 2.56 -16.83
CA ILE A 41 -14.51 2.59 -15.41
C ILE A 41 -15.53 3.73 -15.23
N ARG A 42 -16.77 3.33 -14.93
CA ARG A 42 -17.87 4.24 -14.59
C ARG A 42 -18.12 4.18 -13.09
N GLY A 43 -17.40 4.98 -12.35
CA GLY A 43 -17.40 5.05 -10.89
C GLY A 43 -16.20 5.86 -10.42
N SER A 44 -15.97 5.86 -9.13
CA SER A 44 -14.82 6.54 -8.52
C SER A 44 -13.64 5.59 -8.34
N ILE A 45 -12.43 6.14 -8.35
CA ILE A 45 -11.21 5.41 -8.04
C ILE A 45 -10.70 5.94 -6.70
N TYR A 46 -10.53 5.05 -5.73
CA TYR A 46 -10.17 5.39 -4.37
C TYR A 46 -8.83 4.81 -3.94
N ALA A 47 -8.11 5.58 -3.13
CA ALA A 47 -6.96 5.13 -2.36
C ALA A 47 -7.44 4.67 -0.97
N ASP A 48 -7.23 3.41 -0.61
CA ASP A 48 -7.41 2.95 0.76
C ASP A 48 -6.07 2.95 1.49
N ARG A 49 -5.88 3.93 2.36
CA ARG A 49 -4.68 4.11 3.18
C ARG A 49 -4.85 3.63 4.62
N SER A 50 -5.90 2.88 4.91
CA SER A 50 -6.28 2.51 6.28
C SER A 50 -5.33 1.50 6.96
N LEU A 51 -4.29 1.02 6.29
CA LEU A 51 -3.27 0.16 6.91
C LEU A 51 -2.55 0.87 8.05
N LYS A 52 -2.16 2.13 7.84
CA LYS A 52 -1.38 2.91 8.80
C LYS A 52 -1.92 4.33 8.97
N ASP A 53 -1.44 5.02 9.98
CA ASP A 53 -1.67 6.44 10.20
C ASP A 53 -1.16 7.34 9.05
N ALA A 54 -1.37 8.63 9.18
CA ALA A 54 -1.00 9.61 8.15
C ALA A 54 0.48 10.07 8.24
N ASP A 55 1.28 9.55 9.18
CA ASP A 55 2.67 9.95 9.34
C ASP A 55 3.49 9.46 8.15
N LEU A 56 4.08 10.39 7.42
CA LEU A 56 4.84 10.11 6.20
C LEU A 56 6.36 10.08 6.43
N LEU A 57 6.81 10.42 7.64
CA LEU A 57 8.22 10.48 8.04
C LEU A 57 8.46 9.53 9.22
N GLY A 58 9.57 8.81 9.21
CA GLY A 58 9.98 7.93 10.31
C GLY A 58 10.34 8.71 11.57
N GLU A 59 10.08 8.15 12.74
CA GLU A 59 10.47 8.77 14.00
C GLU A 59 11.99 8.93 14.06
N GLY A 60 12.44 10.15 14.38
CA GLY A 60 13.86 10.47 14.46
C GLY A 60 14.56 10.74 13.13
N TRP A 61 13.84 10.68 12.00
CA TRP A 61 14.41 11.11 10.73
C TRP A 61 14.50 12.63 10.64
N CYS A 62 15.61 13.12 10.09
CA CYS A 62 15.73 14.55 9.77
C CYS A 62 14.81 14.91 8.60
N TRP A 63 14.00 15.94 8.79
CA TRP A 63 13.01 16.37 7.80
C TRP A 63 13.63 16.95 6.51
N ASP A 64 14.91 17.38 6.57
CA ASP A 64 15.69 17.95 5.47
C ASP A 64 16.59 16.94 4.75
N ASP A 65 16.58 15.66 5.18
CA ASP A 65 17.26 14.58 4.49
C ASP A 65 16.41 14.06 3.31
N ASP A 66 17.06 13.39 2.34
CA ASP A 66 16.37 12.71 1.23
C ASP A 66 15.74 11.39 1.72
N ASN A 67 14.70 11.52 2.52
CA ASN A 67 13.99 10.40 3.09
C ASN A 67 12.98 9.78 2.12
N PRO A 68 12.75 8.46 2.18
CA PRO A 68 11.60 7.86 1.55
C PRO A 68 10.30 8.26 2.26
N VAL A 69 9.18 8.18 1.56
CA VAL A 69 7.87 8.49 2.13
C VAL A 69 7.23 7.24 2.71
N LEU A 70 6.79 7.29 3.96
CA LEU A 70 6.10 6.20 4.66
C LEU A 70 4.60 6.19 4.31
N SER A 71 4.26 5.89 3.06
CA SER A 71 2.88 5.73 2.62
C SER A 71 2.49 4.26 2.56
N SER A 72 1.24 3.94 2.92
CA SER A 72 0.70 2.59 2.68
C SER A 72 0.63 2.24 1.19
N LEU A 73 0.50 3.26 0.32
CA LEU A 73 0.55 3.16 -1.14
C LEU A 73 1.89 3.71 -1.67
N VAL A 74 3.00 3.26 -1.09
CA VAL A 74 4.34 3.67 -1.53
C VAL A 74 4.66 3.12 -2.92
N PHE A 75 5.21 3.97 -3.79
CA PHE A 75 5.72 3.59 -5.09
C PHE A 75 7.02 4.34 -5.39
N GLN A 76 8.08 3.61 -5.72
CA GLN A 76 9.40 4.21 -5.95
C GLN A 76 9.85 5.16 -4.82
N ARG A 77 9.66 4.74 -3.57
CA ARG A 77 10.00 5.48 -2.34
C ARG A 77 9.22 6.79 -2.13
N LYS A 78 8.14 7.01 -2.89
CA LYS A 78 7.33 8.25 -2.89
C LYS A 78 5.84 7.92 -2.76
N ASP A 79 5.04 8.92 -2.42
CA ASP A 79 3.57 8.82 -2.37
C ASP A 79 2.96 9.23 -3.71
N ILE A 80 3.30 8.50 -4.77
CA ILE A 80 2.87 8.77 -6.15
C ILE A 80 2.11 7.59 -6.77
N PHE A 81 1.73 6.60 -5.98
CA PHE A 81 1.08 5.39 -6.47
C PHE A 81 -0.17 5.71 -7.30
N MET A 82 -1.07 6.53 -6.76
CA MET A 82 -2.34 6.80 -7.42
C MET A 82 -2.17 7.56 -8.73
N ASP A 83 -1.25 8.51 -8.78
CA ASP A 83 -0.92 9.22 -10.03
C ASP A 83 -0.39 8.25 -11.09
N LYS A 84 0.46 7.31 -10.69
CA LYS A 84 1.02 6.29 -11.58
C LYS A 84 -0.02 5.27 -12.02
N PHE A 85 -0.91 4.87 -11.10
CA PHE A 85 -2.02 3.96 -11.44
C PHE A 85 -2.97 4.59 -12.47
N LEU A 86 -3.38 5.83 -12.24
CA LEU A 86 -4.25 6.57 -13.16
C LEU A 86 -3.58 6.79 -14.53
N ALA A 87 -2.29 7.12 -14.54
CA ALA A 87 -1.52 7.24 -15.78
C ALA A 87 -1.43 5.90 -16.52
N LYS A 88 -1.20 4.80 -15.80
CA LYS A 88 -1.12 3.45 -16.37
C LYS A 88 -2.46 2.97 -16.95
N LEU A 89 -3.59 3.29 -16.33
CA LEU A 89 -4.92 3.02 -16.89
C LEU A 89 -5.07 3.68 -18.28
N ARG A 90 -4.70 4.96 -18.41
CA ARG A 90 -4.77 5.69 -19.69
C ARG A 90 -3.83 5.11 -20.73
N GLU A 91 -2.60 4.79 -20.34
CA GLU A 91 -1.59 4.16 -21.21
C GLU A 91 -2.12 2.86 -21.82
N GLU A 92 -2.84 2.06 -21.02
CA GLU A 92 -3.40 0.79 -21.42
C GLU A 92 -4.80 0.89 -22.07
N GLY A 93 -5.28 2.12 -22.30
CA GLY A 93 -6.54 2.38 -22.98
C GLY A 93 -7.79 2.16 -22.13
N ILE A 94 -7.66 2.16 -20.80
CA ILE A 94 -8.82 2.13 -19.90
C ILE A 94 -9.25 3.56 -19.60
N GLU A 95 -10.45 3.91 -20.02
CA GLU A 95 -11.06 5.22 -19.76
C GLU A 95 -11.66 5.27 -18.36
N TYR A 96 -11.63 6.44 -17.74
CA TYR A 96 -12.31 6.70 -16.47
C TYR A 96 -12.77 8.16 -16.37
N SER A 97 -13.87 8.40 -15.65
CA SER A 97 -14.51 9.72 -15.58
C SER A 97 -14.21 10.52 -14.31
N CYS A 98 -13.46 9.96 -13.35
CA CYS A 98 -13.14 10.67 -12.13
C CYS A 98 -12.00 11.68 -12.32
N PHE A 99 -12.05 12.81 -11.59
CA PHE A 99 -11.03 13.87 -11.62
C PHE A 99 -9.77 13.56 -10.80
N GLY A 100 -9.50 12.32 -10.50
CA GLY A 100 -8.40 11.86 -9.67
C GLY A 100 -8.84 10.83 -8.65
N ALA A 101 -7.91 10.37 -7.84
CA ALA A 101 -8.22 9.46 -6.74
C ALA A 101 -8.53 10.25 -5.47
N SER A 102 -9.64 9.92 -4.81
CA SER A 102 -9.93 10.37 -3.46
C SER A 102 -9.67 9.26 -2.45
N GLU A 103 -9.60 9.60 -1.15
CA GLU A 103 -9.35 8.61 -0.10
C GLU A 103 -10.64 8.02 0.44
N LYS A 104 -10.71 6.70 0.50
CA LYS A 104 -11.84 5.98 1.10
C LYS A 104 -11.43 4.56 1.44
N THR A 105 -11.80 4.12 2.64
CA THR A 105 -11.62 2.73 3.05
C THR A 105 -12.46 1.79 2.19
N CYS A 106 -11.83 0.73 1.68
CA CYS A 106 -12.50 -0.30 0.89
C CYS A 106 -13.54 -1.06 1.74
N PRO A 107 -14.78 -1.19 1.27
CA PRO A 107 -15.79 -1.96 1.98
C PRO A 107 -15.49 -3.46 1.93
N ALA A 108 -15.85 -4.17 3.00
CA ALA A 108 -15.62 -5.63 3.09
C ALA A 108 -16.35 -6.44 2.00
N SER A 109 -17.38 -5.86 1.38
CA SER A 109 -18.12 -6.49 0.27
C SER A 109 -17.46 -6.34 -1.09
N ALA A 110 -16.34 -5.62 -1.18
CA ALA A 110 -15.64 -5.44 -2.45
C ALA A 110 -15.02 -6.75 -2.95
N PHE A 111 -15.07 -6.95 -4.25
CA PHE A 111 -14.44 -8.09 -4.91
C PHE A 111 -12.96 -7.80 -5.17
N THR A 112 -12.08 -8.74 -4.81
CA THR A 112 -10.64 -8.61 -5.06
C THR A 112 -10.34 -8.95 -6.52
N VAL A 113 -9.83 -7.98 -7.28
CA VAL A 113 -9.43 -8.16 -8.68
C VAL A 113 -8.01 -8.70 -8.78
N CYS A 114 -7.08 -8.10 -8.06
CA CYS A 114 -5.67 -8.48 -8.08
C CYS A 114 -5.02 -8.20 -6.72
N THR A 115 -4.10 -9.08 -6.33
CA THR A 115 -3.24 -8.86 -5.16
C THR A 115 -1.79 -9.06 -5.58
N ARG A 116 -0.93 -8.10 -5.21
CA ARG A 116 0.52 -8.22 -5.37
C ARG A 116 1.16 -8.12 -4.00
N PHE A 117 2.18 -8.92 -3.78
CA PHE A 117 2.95 -8.92 -2.54
C PHE A 117 4.36 -9.43 -2.79
N HIS A 118 5.28 -9.04 -1.90
CA HIS A 118 6.61 -9.61 -1.81
C HIS A 118 6.75 -10.38 -0.49
N THR A 119 7.57 -11.43 -0.50
CA THR A 119 7.73 -12.28 0.68
C THR A 119 8.56 -11.58 1.76
N MET A 120 8.34 -11.98 3.01
CA MET A 120 9.13 -11.52 4.16
C MET A 120 10.64 -11.69 3.91
N ASP A 121 11.06 -12.81 3.34
CA ASP A 121 12.44 -13.09 3.00
C ASP A 121 13.01 -12.04 2.04
N GLN A 122 12.28 -11.69 0.98
CA GLN A 122 12.69 -10.66 0.02
C GLN A 122 12.82 -9.29 0.67
N ILE A 123 11.93 -8.95 1.60
CA ILE A 123 11.97 -7.68 2.33
C ILE A 123 13.16 -7.65 3.30
N LEU A 124 13.31 -8.68 4.15
CA LEU A 124 14.39 -8.78 5.13
C LEU A 124 15.77 -8.81 4.48
N HIS A 125 15.92 -9.56 3.38
CA HIS A 125 17.20 -9.64 2.68
C HIS A 125 17.66 -8.25 2.23
N LYS A 126 16.79 -7.45 1.61
CA LYS A 126 17.14 -6.11 1.18
C LYS A 126 17.37 -5.18 2.36
N MET A 127 16.49 -5.21 3.35
CA MET A 127 16.62 -4.43 4.58
C MET A 127 17.99 -4.62 5.24
N MET A 128 18.38 -5.87 5.44
CA MET A 128 19.63 -6.21 6.14
C MET A 128 20.88 -5.95 5.30
N LYS A 129 20.81 -6.22 3.98
CA LYS A 129 21.96 -6.08 3.10
C LYS A 129 22.28 -4.63 2.77
N GLU A 130 21.26 -3.81 2.56
CA GLU A 130 21.39 -2.43 2.12
C GLU A 130 21.13 -1.41 3.25
N SER A 131 20.75 -1.89 4.44
CA SER A 131 20.37 -1.03 5.58
C SER A 131 19.27 -0.02 5.19
N ASP A 132 18.26 -0.48 4.45
CA ASP A 132 17.23 0.38 3.87
C ASP A 132 16.16 0.71 4.91
N ASN A 133 16.08 1.98 5.31
CA ASN A 133 15.14 2.47 6.31
C ASN A 133 13.67 2.31 5.88
N LEU A 134 13.33 2.46 4.60
CA LEU A 134 11.95 2.24 4.15
C LEU A 134 11.49 0.80 4.40
N TYR A 135 12.40 -0.17 4.17
CA TYR A 135 12.11 -1.58 4.41
C TYR A 135 11.95 -1.88 5.90
N ALA A 136 12.80 -1.29 6.74
CA ALA A 136 12.70 -1.44 8.19
C ALA A 136 11.38 -0.84 8.72
N GLU A 137 11.03 0.37 8.32
CA GLU A 137 9.78 1.01 8.71
C GLU A 137 8.56 0.25 8.18
N SER A 138 8.60 -0.24 6.94
CA SER A 138 7.51 -1.05 6.39
C SER A 138 7.27 -2.31 7.23
N MET A 139 8.32 -3.00 7.64
CA MET A 139 8.23 -4.14 8.56
C MET A 139 7.66 -3.76 9.92
N TYR A 140 8.07 -2.61 10.44
CA TYR A 140 7.62 -2.11 11.73
C TYR A 140 6.11 -1.82 11.72
N TYR A 141 5.59 -1.18 10.70
CA TYR A 141 4.16 -0.98 10.53
C TYR A 141 3.39 -2.28 10.26
N GLN A 142 3.98 -3.25 9.57
CA GLN A 142 3.39 -4.58 9.40
C GLN A 142 3.24 -5.32 10.74
N ILE A 143 4.18 -5.20 11.66
CA ILE A 143 4.07 -5.74 13.02
C ILE A 143 2.83 -5.16 13.72
N ALA A 144 2.62 -3.85 13.62
CA ALA A 144 1.42 -3.21 14.19
C ALA A 144 0.13 -3.68 13.50
N ALA A 145 0.13 -3.76 12.18
CA ALA A 145 -1.03 -4.17 11.39
C ALA A 145 -1.39 -5.65 11.60
N SER A 146 -0.44 -6.51 12.02
CA SER A 146 -0.67 -7.92 12.30
C SER A 146 -1.68 -8.16 13.43
N THR A 147 -1.96 -7.16 14.25
CA THR A 147 -3.02 -7.20 15.28
C THR A 147 -4.44 -7.14 14.71
N GLY A 148 -4.58 -6.91 13.40
CA GLY A 148 -5.87 -6.72 12.72
C GLY A 148 -6.44 -5.30 12.85
N ASN A 149 -5.75 -4.40 13.53
CA ASN A 149 -6.18 -3.01 13.67
C ASN A 149 -5.79 -2.20 12.44
N LYS A 150 -6.72 -1.38 11.96
CA LYS A 150 -6.44 -0.34 10.98
C LYS A 150 -5.70 0.84 11.63
N TRP A 151 -5.11 1.70 10.81
CA TRP A 151 -4.41 2.91 11.24
C TRP A 151 -3.23 2.60 12.16
N ALA A 152 -2.44 1.57 11.78
CA ALA A 152 -1.22 1.22 12.48
C ALA A 152 -0.30 2.44 12.66
N SER A 153 0.28 2.59 13.85
CA SER A 153 1.21 3.68 14.19
C SER A 153 2.52 3.11 14.75
N ALA A 154 3.58 3.90 14.73
CA ALA A 154 4.82 3.54 15.40
C ALA A 154 4.62 3.19 16.88
N LYS A 155 3.70 3.90 17.57
CA LYS A 155 3.31 3.58 18.96
C LYS A 155 2.66 2.21 19.06
N SER A 156 1.78 1.83 18.14
CA SER A 156 1.13 0.51 18.16
C SER A 156 2.15 -0.61 17.86
N ALA A 157 3.11 -0.38 16.97
CA ALA A 157 4.20 -1.31 16.70
C ALA A 157 5.05 -1.55 17.97
N ARG A 158 5.50 -0.49 18.64
CA ARG A 158 6.23 -0.61 19.91
C ARG A 158 5.46 -1.37 20.99
N ASN A 159 4.14 -1.23 21.05
CA ASN A 159 3.34 -1.98 22.00
C ASN A 159 3.37 -3.49 21.72
N VAL A 160 3.31 -3.89 20.45
CA VAL A 160 3.43 -5.31 20.06
C VAL A 160 4.82 -5.84 20.39
N GLU A 161 5.88 -5.10 20.08
CA GLU A 161 7.26 -5.43 20.40
C GLU A 161 7.46 -5.63 21.93
N ARG A 162 7.00 -4.66 22.73
CA ARG A 162 7.06 -4.74 24.20
C ARG A 162 6.32 -5.96 24.76
N GLN A 163 5.16 -6.29 24.18
CA GLN A 163 4.44 -7.50 24.58
C GLN A 163 5.23 -8.77 24.27
N LEU A 164 5.89 -8.83 23.11
CA LEU A 164 6.75 -9.95 22.74
C LEU A 164 7.94 -10.08 23.70
N ILE A 165 8.64 -8.97 23.99
CA ILE A 165 9.79 -8.93 24.92
C ILE A 165 9.38 -9.45 26.31
N ARG A 166 8.23 -9.00 26.84
CA ARG A 166 7.69 -9.51 28.11
C ARG A 166 7.38 -11.00 28.04
N LYS A 167 6.80 -11.46 26.94
CA LYS A 167 6.41 -12.86 26.74
C LYS A 167 7.62 -13.82 26.76
N ILE A 168 8.79 -13.35 26.35
CA ILE A 168 10.04 -14.12 26.43
C ILE A 168 10.81 -13.89 27.74
N GLY A 169 10.18 -13.22 28.74
CA GLY A 169 10.74 -13.05 30.08
C GLY A 169 11.72 -11.89 30.26
N LEU A 170 11.79 -10.97 29.29
CA LEU A 170 12.63 -9.78 29.36
C LEU A 170 11.80 -8.53 29.74
N ASP A 171 12.49 -7.53 30.32
CA ASP A 171 11.87 -6.24 30.64
C ASP A 171 12.04 -5.29 29.43
N PRO A 172 10.96 -4.82 28.81
CA PRO A 172 11.05 -3.79 27.77
C PRO A 172 11.20 -2.44 28.47
N ALA A 173 12.38 -1.92 28.54
CA ALA A 173 12.66 -0.58 29.05
C ALA A 173 11.82 0.52 28.34
#